data_bdfa7f3380daa6fb7741be70845246f1
#
_entry.id   bdfa7f3380daa6fb7741be70845246f1
#
_cell.length_a   1.000
_cell.length_b   1.000
_cell.length_c   1.000
_cell.angle_alpha   90.00
_cell.angle_beta   90.00
_cell.angle_gamma   90.00
#
_symmetry.space_group_name_H-M   'P 1'
#
loop_
_entity.id
_entity.type
_entity.pdbx_description
1 polymer ?
#
loop_
_entity_poly.entity_id
_entity_poly.type
_entity_poly.pdbx_seq_one_letter_code
_entity_poly.pdbx_strand_id
1 'polypeptide(L)'
;QGLLDLFDLYVHGDIDRRGFLEGARRYATGAVTAAALWESLRPDYAGAQQVPPGDPRIRAERVDVESPAGNGKIRCYLVRPAKAQGKLPGVVVIHENRGLNPYIEDVARRLAAEGFLALAPDGLTSAGGYPGDDEKGVQLFRGVDRQKLNEDFIAAARWLKQHAECTGKIGVVGFCYGGGVANLLAVRLGGELAAAVPFYGGQPPAAEAPKIRAALLLHYAELDKRVNEGWPAYEAALKEHGKEYTAYIYEKTNHGFHNDTTPRYDEAAAKLAWQRTLEFFRAKLR
;
A
#
# COMPACT_ATOMS: atom_id res chain seq x y z
N GLN A 1 11.82 -6.60 -20.09
CA GLN A 1 11.62 -7.27 -18.79
C GLN A 1 12.86 -7.16 -17.90
N GLY A 2 14.05 -7.58 -18.34
CA GLY A 2 15.26 -7.63 -17.48
C GLY A 2 15.69 -6.32 -16.82
N LEU A 3 15.41 -5.13 -17.39
CA LEU A 3 15.66 -3.86 -16.74
C LEU A 3 14.67 -3.62 -15.59
N LEU A 4 13.41 -4.01 -15.76
CA LEU A 4 12.41 -3.93 -14.70
C LEU A 4 12.69 -4.92 -13.55
N ASP A 5 13.20 -6.11 -13.88
CA ASP A 5 13.64 -7.09 -12.86
C ASP A 5 14.81 -6.52 -12.03
N LEU A 6 15.77 -5.87 -12.71
CA LEU A 6 16.88 -5.19 -12.03
C LEU A 6 16.39 -4.02 -11.17
N PHE A 7 15.40 -3.29 -11.63
CA PHE A 7 14.78 -2.21 -10.86
C PHE A 7 14.01 -2.74 -9.65
N ASP A 8 13.39 -3.90 -9.78
CA ASP A 8 12.70 -4.57 -8.68
C ASP A 8 13.68 -4.96 -7.55
N LEU A 9 14.83 -5.54 -7.88
CA LEU A 9 15.90 -5.80 -6.91
C LEU A 9 16.34 -4.51 -6.17
N TYR A 10 16.47 -3.40 -6.89
CA TYR A 10 16.80 -2.11 -6.28
C TYR A 10 15.69 -1.62 -5.33
N VAL A 11 14.44 -1.66 -5.78
CA VAL A 11 13.28 -1.20 -4.98
C VAL A 11 13.14 -1.99 -3.67
N HIS A 12 13.46 -3.28 -3.69
CA HIS A 12 13.42 -4.14 -2.49
C HIS A 12 14.70 -4.04 -1.66
N GLY A 13 15.74 -3.41 -2.19
CA GLY A 13 16.98 -3.17 -1.49
C GLY A 13 17.97 -4.33 -1.53
N ASP A 14 17.76 -5.28 -2.44
CA ASP A 14 18.68 -6.39 -2.72
C ASP A 14 19.96 -5.88 -3.39
N ILE A 15 19.85 -4.78 -4.14
CA ILE A 15 20.97 -4.01 -4.65
C ILE A 15 20.80 -2.52 -4.31
N ASP A 16 21.91 -1.80 -4.21
CA ASP A 16 21.91 -0.34 -4.09
C ASP A 16 21.88 0.35 -5.48
N ARG A 17 21.83 1.69 -5.49
CA ARG A 17 21.88 2.48 -6.73
C ARG A 17 23.09 2.17 -7.58
N ARG A 18 24.27 1.94 -6.97
CA ARG A 18 25.48 1.61 -7.70
C ARG A 18 25.35 0.26 -8.39
N GLY A 19 24.89 -0.75 -7.67
CA GLY A 19 24.61 -2.08 -8.23
C GLY A 19 23.59 -2.02 -9.37
N PHE A 20 22.52 -1.19 -9.23
CA PHE A 20 21.58 -0.94 -10.30
C PHE A 20 22.28 -0.33 -11.53
N LEU A 21 23.06 0.74 -11.37
CA LEU A 21 23.75 1.41 -12.49
C LEU A 21 24.76 0.49 -13.19
N GLU A 22 25.48 -0.36 -12.44
CA GLU A 22 26.37 -1.36 -12.99
C GLU A 22 25.60 -2.41 -13.80
N GLY A 23 24.52 -2.94 -13.29
CA GLY A 23 23.66 -3.89 -13.98
C GLY A 23 22.93 -3.30 -15.19
N ALA A 24 22.55 -2.03 -15.14
CA ALA A 24 21.84 -1.33 -16.21
C ALA A 24 22.74 -1.03 -17.43
N ARG A 25 24.07 -1.05 -17.29
CA ARG A 25 25.01 -0.85 -18.41
C ARG A 25 24.77 -1.81 -19.59
N ARG A 26 24.34 -3.03 -19.33
CA ARG A 26 24.03 -4.03 -20.37
C ARG A 26 22.79 -3.68 -21.21
N TYR A 27 21.96 -2.77 -20.72
CA TYR A 27 20.78 -2.26 -21.43
C TYR A 27 21.02 -0.89 -22.05
N ALA A 28 22.17 -0.27 -21.78
CA ALA A 28 22.57 1.00 -22.36
C ALA A 28 23.01 0.76 -23.81
N THR A 29 22.34 1.41 -24.76
CA THR A 29 22.61 1.29 -26.20
C THR A 29 22.62 2.65 -26.89
N GLY A 30 23.58 2.91 -27.75
CA GLY A 30 23.70 4.18 -28.46
C GLY A 30 23.89 5.37 -27.51
N ALA A 31 23.00 6.34 -27.59
CA ALA A 31 23.02 7.54 -26.72
C ALA A 31 22.38 7.31 -25.33
N VAL A 32 21.76 6.16 -25.10
CA VAL A 32 21.06 5.84 -23.83
C VAL A 32 22.09 5.33 -22.83
N THR A 33 22.31 6.09 -21.75
CA THR A 33 23.22 5.73 -20.67
C THR A 33 22.49 5.01 -19.53
N ALA A 34 23.22 4.30 -18.65
CA ALA A 34 22.65 3.71 -17.44
C ALA A 34 22.01 4.77 -16.51
N ALA A 35 22.56 5.99 -16.50
CA ALA A 35 21.97 7.11 -15.76
C ALA A 35 20.63 7.57 -16.37
N ALA A 36 20.52 7.62 -17.69
CA ALA A 36 19.26 7.94 -18.38
C ALA A 36 18.19 6.86 -18.12
N LEU A 37 18.59 5.59 -18.13
CA LEU A 37 17.70 4.49 -17.75
C LEU A 37 17.23 4.61 -16.29
N TRP A 38 18.12 4.99 -15.38
CA TRP A 38 17.76 5.27 -14.00
C TRP A 38 16.70 6.38 -13.90
N GLU A 39 16.93 7.53 -14.54
CA GLU A 39 15.99 8.66 -14.49
C GLU A 39 14.61 8.27 -15.07
N SER A 40 14.57 7.44 -16.11
CA SER A 40 13.31 6.97 -16.72
C SER A 40 12.51 6.03 -15.82
N LEU A 41 13.13 5.46 -14.79
CA LEU A 41 12.45 4.56 -13.82
C LEU A 41 12.03 5.27 -12.54
N ARG A 42 12.42 6.54 -12.36
CA ARG A 42 12.01 7.32 -11.18
C ARG A 42 10.51 7.63 -11.22
N PRO A 43 9.84 7.69 -10.05
CA PRO A 43 8.45 8.05 -9.99
C PRO A 43 8.16 9.46 -10.51
N ASP A 44 7.18 9.59 -11.38
CA ASP A 44 6.61 10.88 -11.80
C ASP A 44 5.35 11.18 -10.97
N TYR A 45 5.55 11.73 -9.80
CA TYR A 45 4.45 12.06 -8.89
C TYR A 45 3.55 13.18 -9.40
N ALA A 46 4.09 14.11 -10.18
CA ALA A 46 3.33 15.25 -10.68
C ALA A 46 2.43 14.86 -11.86
N GLY A 47 2.97 14.08 -12.80
CA GLY A 47 2.24 13.65 -14.00
C GLY A 47 1.18 12.59 -13.73
N ALA A 48 1.36 11.77 -12.69
CA ALA A 48 0.47 10.64 -12.39
C ALA A 48 -0.66 10.97 -11.38
N GLN A 49 -0.72 12.18 -10.84
CA GLN A 49 -1.75 12.56 -9.87
C GLN A 49 -3.17 12.51 -10.47
N GLN A 50 -4.04 11.65 -9.92
CA GLN A 50 -5.45 11.54 -10.36
C GLN A 50 -6.39 12.46 -9.59
N VAL A 51 -6.11 12.69 -8.30
CA VAL A 51 -6.86 13.62 -7.43
C VAL A 51 -5.87 14.57 -6.76
N PRO A 52 -5.71 15.80 -7.27
CA PRO A 52 -4.75 16.75 -6.71
C PRO A 52 -5.13 17.18 -5.28
N PRO A 53 -4.17 17.67 -4.45
CA PRO A 53 -4.45 18.09 -3.07
C PRO A 53 -5.53 19.16 -2.93
N GLY A 54 -5.68 20.03 -3.93
CA GLY A 54 -6.70 21.10 -3.98
C GLY A 54 -8.02 20.71 -4.65
N ASP A 55 -8.28 19.43 -4.89
CA ASP A 55 -9.52 18.98 -5.54
C ASP A 55 -10.75 19.38 -4.69
N PRO A 56 -11.75 20.07 -5.28
CA PRO A 56 -12.91 20.57 -4.53
C PRO A 56 -13.83 19.46 -4.01
N ARG A 57 -13.66 18.23 -4.47
CA ARG A 57 -14.45 17.06 -4.00
C ARG A 57 -14.02 16.56 -2.64
N ILE A 58 -12.82 16.93 -2.16
CA ILE A 58 -12.24 16.40 -0.94
C ILE A 58 -11.83 17.50 0.05
N ARG A 59 -11.63 17.09 1.30
CA ARG A 59 -10.92 17.83 2.35
C ARG A 59 -9.86 16.93 2.96
N ALA A 60 -8.68 17.49 3.18
CA ALA A 60 -7.54 16.75 3.71
C ALA A 60 -6.88 17.53 4.85
N GLU A 61 -6.38 16.80 5.84
CA GLU A 61 -5.64 17.33 6.97
C GLU A 61 -4.58 16.34 7.46
N ARG A 62 -3.61 16.83 8.25
CA ARG A 62 -2.65 15.98 8.97
C ARG A 62 -3.12 15.83 10.40
N VAL A 63 -3.08 14.60 10.90
CA VAL A 63 -3.43 14.28 12.28
C VAL A 63 -2.33 13.43 12.90
N ASP A 64 -2.05 13.64 14.18
CA ASP A 64 -1.18 12.75 14.97
C ASP A 64 -2.07 11.76 15.72
N VAL A 65 -1.74 10.48 15.64
CA VAL A 65 -2.43 9.39 16.34
C VAL A 65 -1.49 8.82 17.40
N GLU A 66 -1.97 8.77 18.64
CA GLU A 66 -1.20 8.18 19.74
C GLU A 66 -1.01 6.67 19.53
N SER A 67 0.24 6.22 19.72
CA SER A 67 0.66 4.82 19.54
C SER A 67 1.60 4.39 20.68
N PRO A 68 1.07 4.23 21.90
CA PRO A 68 1.91 3.93 23.07
C PRO A 68 2.60 2.57 23.01
N ALA A 69 2.04 1.59 22.29
CA ALA A 69 2.68 0.29 22.04
C ALA A 69 3.69 0.32 20.90
N GLY A 70 3.66 1.37 20.05
CA GLY A 70 4.54 1.57 18.92
C GLY A 70 5.63 2.60 19.22
N ASN A 71 5.73 3.62 18.37
CA ASN A 71 6.73 4.70 18.46
C ASN A 71 6.22 5.93 19.24
N GLY A 72 5.21 5.80 20.06
CA GLY A 72 4.58 6.87 20.83
C GLY A 72 3.48 7.57 20.04
N LYS A 73 3.72 7.92 18.79
CA LYS A 73 2.73 8.48 17.88
C LYS A 73 3.05 8.21 16.42
N ILE A 74 2.02 8.24 15.57
CA ILE A 74 2.15 8.17 14.13
C ILE A 74 1.39 9.33 13.46
N ARG A 75 2.04 10.05 12.55
CA ARG A 75 1.42 11.09 11.74
C ARG A 75 0.66 10.46 10.59
N CYS A 76 -0.56 10.92 10.37
CA CYS A 76 -1.44 10.41 9.34
C CYS A 76 -1.96 11.52 8.44
N TYR A 77 -2.25 11.17 7.20
CA TYR A 77 -2.99 12.01 6.25
C TYR A 77 -4.43 11.54 6.23
N LEU A 78 -5.34 12.36 6.77
CA LEU A 78 -6.78 12.10 6.82
C LEU A 78 -7.46 12.83 5.68
N VAL A 79 -8.24 12.11 4.88
CA VAL A 79 -8.95 12.66 3.72
C VAL A 79 -10.39 12.19 3.72
N ARG A 80 -11.31 13.12 3.42
CA ARG A 80 -12.75 12.86 3.34
C ARG A 80 -13.40 13.60 2.19
N PRO A 81 -14.60 13.18 1.74
CA PRO A 81 -15.40 13.97 0.82
C PRO A 81 -15.71 15.35 1.39
N ALA A 82 -15.60 16.40 0.56
CA ALA A 82 -15.85 17.79 0.99
C ALA A 82 -17.30 18.04 1.42
N LYS A 83 -18.24 17.30 0.83
CA LYS A 83 -19.69 17.47 1.04
C LYS A 83 -20.33 16.21 1.66
N ALA A 84 -19.58 15.49 2.50
CA ALA A 84 -20.12 14.32 3.18
C ALA A 84 -21.26 14.70 4.13
N GLN A 85 -22.34 13.94 4.09
CA GLN A 85 -23.43 14.00 5.07
C GLN A 85 -23.40 12.72 5.92
N GLY A 86 -23.25 12.88 7.25
CA GLY A 86 -23.18 11.76 8.18
C GLY A 86 -21.83 11.06 8.22
N LYS A 87 -21.85 9.88 8.82
CA LYS A 87 -20.64 9.06 9.01
C LYS A 87 -20.29 8.26 7.75
N LEU A 88 -19.01 8.05 7.54
CA LEU A 88 -18.44 7.38 6.37
C LEU A 88 -17.76 6.06 6.75
N PRO A 89 -17.75 5.05 5.88
CA PRO A 89 -16.90 3.89 6.08
C PRO A 89 -15.42 4.31 6.02
N GLY A 90 -14.60 3.78 6.94
CA GLY A 90 -13.18 4.12 7.04
C GLY A 90 -12.31 3.18 6.21
N VAL A 91 -11.26 3.71 5.56
CA VAL A 91 -10.23 2.90 4.89
C VAL A 91 -8.85 3.38 5.30
N VAL A 92 -8.05 2.48 5.87
CA VAL A 92 -6.62 2.73 6.11
C VAL A 92 -5.84 2.43 4.84
N VAL A 93 -4.94 3.34 4.44
CA VAL A 93 -4.12 3.21 3.23
C VAL A 93 -2.66 3.05 3.64
N ILE A 94 -2.08 1.87 3.42
CA ILE A 94 -0.72 1.58 3.84
C ILE A 94 0.26 1.69 2.67
N HIS A 95 1.29 2.50 2.87
CA HIS A 95 2.32 2.81 1.89
C HIS A 95 3.30 1.66 1.61
N GLU A 96 4.04 1.79 0.52
CA GLU A 96 5.16 0.93 0.17
C GLU A 96 6.36 1.13 1.15
N ASN A 97 7.53 0.61 0.86
CA ASN A 97 8.74 0.68 1.70
C ASN A 97 9.47 2.04 1.68
N ARG A 98 8.77 3.14 1.42
CA ARG A 98 9.35 4.50 1.25
C ARG A 98 8.74 5.55 2.17
N GLY A 99 7.73 5.18 2.96
CA GLY A 99 6.92 6.12 3.73
C GLY A 99 5.73 6.68 2.94
N LEU A 100 5.08 7.66 3.52
CA LEU A 100 3.90 8.28 2.96
C LEU A 100 4.27 9.27 1.84
N ASN A 101 4.55 8.74 0.66
CA ASN A 101 4.90 9.50 -0.53
C ASN A 101 3.65 10.06 -1.26
N PRO A 102 3.83 10.96 -2.26
CA PRO A 102 2.72 11.58 -2.99
C PRO A 102 1.77 10.61 -3.68
N TYR A 103 2.25 9.43 -4.12
CA TYR A 103 1.39 8.39 -4.71
C TYR A 103 0.37 7.87 -3.69
N ILE A 104 0.80 7.52 -2.49
CA ILE A 104 -0.09 7.00 -1.44
C ILE A 104 -1.05 8.07 -0.93
N GLU A 105 -0.61 9.33 -0.86
CA GLU A 105 -1.50 10.45 -0.57
C GLU A 105 -2.59 10.59 -1.64
N ASP A 106 -2.21 10.41 -2.92
CA ASP A 106 -3.18 10.45 -4.02
C ASP A 106 -4.17 9.27 -3.94
N VAL A 107 -3.72 8.06 -3.62
CA VAL A 107 -4.62 6.92 -3.37
C VAL A 107 -5.62 7.21 -2.25
N ALA A 108 -5.19 7.85 -1.15
CA ALA A 108 -6.11 8.26 -0.08
C ALA A 108 -7.13 9.28 -0.58
N ARG A 109 -6.73 10.24 -1.42
CA ARG A 109 -7.64 11.22 -2.04
C ARG A 109 -8.61 10.55 -3.03
N ARG A 110 -8.15 9.57 -3.82
CA ARG A 110 -9.01 8.77 -4.71
C ARG A 110 -10.13 8.07 -3.92
N LEU A 111 -9.80 7.44 -2.79
CA LEU A 111 -10.79 6.81 -1.91
C LEU A 111 -11.78 7.83 -1.32
N ALA A 112 -11.29 8.99 -0.91
CA ALA A 112 -12.16 10.05 -0.40
C ALA A 112 -13.11 10.58 -1.48
N ALA A 113 -12.65 10.75 -2.72
CA ALA A 113 -13.50 11.13 -3.84
C ALA A 113 -14.61 10.09 -4.15
N GLU A 114 -14.38 8.83 -3.76
CA GLU A 114 -15.33 7.70 -3.88
C GLU A 114 -16.22 7.49 -2.64
N GLY A 115 -16.14 8.40 -1.66
CA GLY A 115 -17.06 8.43 -0.52
C GLY A 115 -16.56 7.74 0.75
N PHE A 116 -15.27 7.48 0.87
CA PHE A 116 -14.66 6.89 2.08
C PHE A 116 -13.98 7.94 2.95
N LEU A 117 -13.88 7.67 4.25
CA LEU A 117 -12.96 8.35 5.15
C LEU A 117 -11.62 7.64 5.08
N ALA A 118 -10.65 8.21 4.38
CA ALA A 118 -9.35 7.59 4.14
C ALA A 118 -8.30 8.10 5.13
N LEU A 119 -7.54 7.19 5.75
CA LEU A 119 -6.42 7.50 6.64
C LEU A 119 -5.15 6.85 6.14
N ALA A 120 -4.15 7.65 5.77
CA ALA A 120 -2.85 7.16 5.34
C ALA A 120 -1.77 7.48 6.39
N PRO A 121 -1.38 6.50 7.23
CA PRO A 121 -0.33 6.67 8.22
C PRO A 121 1.05 6.76 7.58
N ASP A 122 1.93 7.62 8.11
CA ASP A 122 3.34 7.71 7.70
C ASP A 122 4.23 6.87 8.60
N GLY A 123 4.58 5.68 8.15
CA GLY A 123 5.45 4.76 8.88
C GLY A 123 6.87 5.26 9.10
N LEU A 124 7.26 6.38 8.50
CA LEU A 124 8.52 7.06 8.76
C LEU A 124 8.41 8.15 9.85
N THR A 125 7.26 8.30 10.50
CA THR A 125 7.06 9.35 11.53
C THR A 125 8.16 9.36 12.59
N SER A 126 8.59 8.20 13.09
CA SER A 126 9.67 8.06 14.09
C SER A 126 11.06 8.48 13.56
N ALA A 127 11.22 8.52 12.24
CA ALA A 127 12.44 8.96 11.55
C ALA A 127 12.30 10.37 10.94
N GLY A 128 11.26 11.13 11.31
CA GLY A 128 10.99 12.49 10.83
C GLY A 128 9.91 12.59 9.76
N GLY A 129 9.43 11.47 9.24
CA GLY A 129 8.44 11.37 8.17
C GLY A 129 9.07 11.15 6.79
N TYR A 130 8.22 11.07 5.77
CA TYR A 130 8.69 10.94 4.38
C TYR A 130 9.57 12.15 3.99
N PRO A 131 10.83 11.92 3.55
CA PRO A 131 11.81 13.00 3.37
C PRO A 131 11.67 13.78 2.04
N GLY A 132 10.62 13.53 1.23
CA GLY A 132 10.48 14.12 -0.10
C GLY A 132 11.35 13.49 -1.19
N ASP A 133 12.05 12.40 -0.87
CA ASP A 133 12.95 11.68 -1.76
C ASP A 133 12.86 10.18 -1.46
N ASP A 134 12.60 9.37 -2.48
CA ASP A 134 12.36 7.92 -2.31
C ASP A 134 13.60 7.14 -1.90
N GLU A 135 14.80 7.53 -2.37
CA GLU A 135 16.03 6.84 -1.97
C GLU A 135 16.30 7.04 -0.47
N LYS A 136 16.14 8.27 0.01
CA LYS A 136 16.23 8.59 1.43
C LYS A 136 15.12 7.90 2.21
N GLY A 137 13.88 7.86 1.66
CA GLY A 137 12.75 7.15 2.24
C GLY A 137 13.07 5.67 2.48
N VAL A 138 13.60 4.97 1.49
CA VAL A 138 14.03 3.57 1.62
C VAL A 138 15.14 3.40 2.66
N GLN A 139 16.12 4.31 2.69
CA GLN A 139 17.21 4.27 3.70
C GLN A 139 16.67 4.42 5.11
N LEU A 140 15.81 5.41 5.36
CA LEU A 140 15.17 5.61 6.67
C LEU A 140 14.31 4.39 7.04
N PHE A 141 13.57 3.85 6.07
CA PHE A 141 12.68 2.71 6.28
C PHE A 141 13.41 1.44 6.71
N ARG A 142 14.66 1.23 6.28
CA ARG A 142 15.52 0.12 6.74
C ARG A 142 15.86 0.20 8.22
N GLY A 143 15.94 1.41 8.77
CA GLY A 143 16.27 1.65 10.18
C GLY A 143 15.07 1.62 11.14
N VAL A 144 13.82 1.57 10.62
CA VAL A 144 12.63 1.57 11.46
C VAL A 144 12.42 0.21 12.15
N ASP A 145 12.12 0.23 13.43
CA ASP A 145 11.68 -0.94 14.20
C ASP A 145 10.32 -1.44 13.65
N ARG A 146 10.35 -2.60 13.00
CA ARG A 146 9.15 -3.18 12.35
C ARG A 146 8.08 -3.60 13.33
N GLN A 147 8.44 -4.01 14.53
CA GLN A 147 7.45 -4.42 15.53
C GLN A 147 6.70 -3.19 16.03
N LYS A 148 7.41 -2.11 16.36
CA LYS A 148 6.78 -0.84 16.76
C LYS A 148 5.96 -0.23 15.62
N LEU A 149 6.47 -0.29 14.40
CA LEU A 149 5.73 0.20 13.23
C LEU A 149 4.42 -0.56 13.02
N ASN A 150 4.39 -1.87 13.23
CA ASN A 150 3.15 -2.65 13.16
C ASN A 150 2.14 -2.19 14.21
N GLU A 151 2.58 -1.88 15.44
CA GLU A 151 1.71 -1.31 16.48
C GLU A 151 1.21 0.09 16.11
N ASP A 152 2.02 0.91 15.44
CA ASP A 152 1.61 2.21 14.92
C ASP A 152 0.46 2.08 13.91
N PHE A 153 0.54 1.13 12.97
CA PHE A 153 -0.54 0.88 12.01
C PHE A 153 -1.81 0.32 12.68
N ILE A 154 -1.67 -0.53 13.69
CA ILE A 154 -2.79 -1.02 14.50
C ILE A 154 -3.47 0.15 15.24
N ALA A 155 -2.68 1.04 15.85
CA ALA A 155 -3.19 2.22 16.53
C ALA A 155 -3.94 3.15 15.55
N ALA A 156 -3.38 3.40 14.37
CA ALA A 156 -4.02 4.21 13.33
C ALA A 156 -5.37 3.60 12.87
N ALA A 157 -5.43 2.28 12.68
CA ALA A 157 -6.67 1.60 12.30
C ALA A 157 -7.75 1.71 13.39
N ARG A 158 -7.38 1.52 14.64
CA ARG A 158 -8.30 1.66 15.77
C ARG A 158 -8.77 3.10 15.97
N TRP A 159 -7.87 4.06 15.80
CA TRP A 159 -8.21 5.48 15.82
C TRP A 159 -9.24 5.83 14.74
N LEU A 160 -9.01 5.38 13.50
CA LEU A 160 -9.96 5.61 12.41
C LEU A 160 -11.34 4.99 12.71
N LYS A 161 -11.36 3.77 13.26
CA LYS A 161 -12.61 3.09 13.66
C LYS A 161 -13.42 3.89 14.67
N GLN A 162 -12.74 4.57 15.59
CA GLN A 162 -13.35 5.36 16.67
C GLN A 162 -13.59 6.83 16.27
N HIS A 163 -13.11 7.25 15.09
CA HIS A 163 -13.25 8.63 14.64
C HIS A 163 -14.72 9.05 14.55
N ALA A 164 -15.03 10.27 14.98
CA ALA A 164 -16.42 10.77 15.07
C ALA A 164 -17.18 10.68 13.73
N GLU A 165 -16.47 10.86 12.62
CA GLU A 165 -17.03 10.80 11.27
C GLU A 165 -16.98 9.38 10.66
N CYS A 166 -16.44 8.38 11.35
CA CYS A 166 -16.42 6.99 10.90
C CYS A 166 -17.68 6.24 11.35
N THR A 167 -18.22 5.38 10.48
CA THR A 167 -19.34 4.47 10.84
C THR A 167 -18.93 3.41 11.85
N GLY A 168 -17.63 3.25 12.13
CA GLY A 168 -17.06 2.15 12.91
C GLY A 168 -16.77 0.90 12.07
N LYS A 169 -17.16 0.86 10.79
CA LYS A 169 -16.74 -0.17 9.83
C LYS A 169 -15.50 0.31 9.10
N ILE A 170 -14.40 -0.45 9.22
CA ILE A 170 -13.14 -0.09 8.59
C ILE A 170 -12.60 -1.21 7.72
N GLY A 171 -11.94 -0.81 6.62
CA GLY A 171 -11.12 -1.65 5.78
C GLY A 171 -9.67 -1.16 5.73
N VAL A 172 -8.81 -1.94 5.12
CA VAL A 172 -7.43 -1.57 4.82
C VAL A 172 -7.08 -1.91 3.38
N VAL A 173 -6.39 -1.02 2.70
CA VAL A 173 -5.70 -1.29 1.45
C VAL A 173 -4.21 -1.00 1.64
N GLY A 174 -3.36 -1.84 1.09
CA GLY A 174 -1.91 -1.65 1.20
C GLY A 174 -1.18 -2.15 -0.03
N PHE A 175 -0.05 -1.52 -0.33
CA PHE A 175 0.72 -1.74 -1.54
C PHE A 175 2.13 -2.23 -1.19
N CYS A 176 2.62 -3.27 -1.86
CA CYS A 176 3.95 -3.83 -1.62
C CYS A 176 4.13 -4.25 -0.14
N TYR A 177 5.05 -3.61 0.59
CA TYR A 177 5.17 -3.75 2.05
C TYR A 177 3.82 -3.53 2.74
N GLY A 178 3.10 -2.48 2.35
CA GLY A 178 1.76 -2.18 2.88
C GLY A 178 0.73 -3.27 2.58
N GLY A 179 0.88 -4.01 1.49
CA GLY A 179 0.06 -5.18 1.21
C GLY A 179 0.30 -6.30 2.23
N GLY A 180 1.56 -6.52 2.64
CA GLY A 180 1.90 -7.39 3.75
C GLY A 180 1.32 -6.91 5.08
N VAL A 181 1.35 -5.58 5.32
CA VAL A 181 0.72 -4.98 6.51
C VAL A 181 -0.80 -5.14 6.48
N ALA A 182 -1.46 -5.03 5.32
CA ALA A 182 -2.90 -5.27 5.22
C ALA A 182 -3.27 -6.70 5.65
N ASN A 183 -2.48 -7.69 5.25
CA ASN A 183 -2.61 -9.06 5.72
C ASN A 183 -2.36 -9.18 7.24
N LEU A 184 -1.32 -8.52 7.76
CA LEU A 184 -1.01 -8.49 9.20
C LEU A 184 -2.16 -7.87 9.99
N LEU A 185 -2.74 -6.76 9.53
CA LEU A 185 -3.89 -6.14 10.19
C LEU A 185 -5.12 -7.03 10.18
N ALA A 186 -5.36 -7.81 9.11
CA ALA A 186 -6.43 -8.80 9.06
C ALA A 186 -6.27 -9.89 10.15
N VAL A 187 -5.01 -10.30 10.43
CA VAL A 187 -4.68 -11.22 11.52
C VAL A 187 -4.83 -10.57 12.90
N ARG A 188 -4.25 -9.38 13.08
CA ARG A 188 -4.08 -8.74 14.39
C ARG A 188 -5.34 -8.05 14.90
N LEU A 189 -6.16 -7.51 14.03
CA LEU A 189 -7.40 -6.82 14.38
C LEU A 189 -8.60 -7.78 14.47
N GLY A 190 -8.53 -8.96 13.88
CA GLY A 190 -9.63 -9.93 13.93
C GLY A 190 -10.96 -9.29 13.51
N GLY A 191 -11.96 -9.34 14.39
CA GLY A 191 -13.29 -8.75 14.14
C GLY A 191 -13.39 -7.22 14.20
N GLU A 192 -12.29 -6.52 14.52
CA GLU A 192 -12.25 -5.07 14.45
C GLU A 192 -12.15 -4.56 13.00
N LEU A 193 -11.62 -5.40 12.09
CA LEU A 193 -11.45 -5.10 10.67
C LEU A 193 -12.49 -5.87 9.83
N ALA A 194 -13.22 -5.18 8.95
CA ALA A 194 -14.22 -5.79 8.10
C ALA A 194 -13.65 -6.30 6.75
N ALA A 195 -12.67 -5.60 6.19
CA ALA A 195 -12.13 -5.89 4.86
C ALA A 195 -10.63 -5.59 4.77
N ALA A 196 -9.87 -6.42 4.05
CA ALA A 196 -8.47 -6.15 3.75
C ALA A 196 -8.17 -6.40 2.27
N VAL A 197 -7.45 -5.46 1.65
CA VAL A 197 -7.09 -5.48 0.24
C VAL A 197 -5.58 -5.35 0.07
N PRO A 198 -4.84 -6.47 0.13
CA PRO A 198 -3.42 -6.50 -0.19
C PRO A 198 -3.17 -6.42 -1.70
N PHE A 199 -2.39 -5.43 -2.14
CA PHE A 199 -1.81 -5.37 -3.48
C PHE A 199 -0.37 -5.87 -3.43
N TYR A 200 -0.06 -6.92 -4.18
CA TYR A 200 1.29 -7.52 -4.31
C TYR A 200 2.05 -7.55 -2.97
N GLY A 201 1.37 -7.94 -1.91
CA GLY A 201 1.90 -8.00 -0.56
C GLY A 201 2.23 -9.42 -0.10
N GLY A 202 3.23 -9.53 0.77
CA GLY A 202 3.59 -10.80 1.39
C GLY A 202 2.46 -11.37 2.26
N GLN A 203 2.40 -12.68 2.35
CA GLN A 203 1.40 -13.39 3.14
C GLN A 203 1.87 -13.56 4.60
N PRO A 204 0.96 -13.62 5.57
CA PRO A 204 1.30 -14.02 6.92
C PRO A 204 1.60 -15.53 6.97
N PRO A 205 2.24 -16.02 8.03
CA PRO A 205 2.37 -17.46 8.25
C PRO A 205 1.00 -18.16 8.18
N ALA A 206 0.91 -19.31 7.51
CA ALA A 206 -0.33 -20.07 7.34
C ALA A 206 -1.05 -20.36 8.68
N ALA A 207 -0.29 -20.61 9.75
CA ALA A 207 -0.79 -20.81 11.11
C ALA A 207 -1.55 -19.62 11.69
N GLU A 208 -1.42 -18.41 11.10
CA GLU A 208 -2.14 -17.22 11.53
C GLU A 208 -3.53 -17.08 10.86
N ALA A 209 -3.80 -17.84 9.80
CA ALA A 209 -5.07 -17.77 9.06
C ALA A 209 -6.32 -17.96 9.96
N PRO A 210 -6.34 -18.81 11.00
CA PRO A 210 -7.50 -18.96 11.90
C PRO A 210 -7.95 -17.66 12.55
N LYS A 211 -7.03 -16.71 12.79
CA LYS A 211 -7.30 -15.42 13.45
C LYS A 211 -8.03 -14.42 12.55
N ILE A 212 -7.96 -14.58 11.23
CA ILE A 212 -8.56 -13.67 10.26
C ILE A 212 -10.09 -13.75 10.37
N ARG A 213 -10.72 -12.57 10.47
CA ARG A 213 -12.17 -12.40 10.46
C ARG A 213 -12.64 -11.47 9.34
N ALA A 214 -11.74 -10.64 8.84
CA ALA A 214 -11.97 -9.76 7.71
C ALA A 214 -12.20 -10.56 6.42
N ALA A 215 -13.05 -10.08 5.53
CA ALA A 215 -13.05 -10.53 4.14
C ALA A 215 -11.77 -10.05 3.44
N LEU A 216 -11.19 -10.88 2.57
CA LEU A 216 -9.94 -10.57 1.87
C LEU A 216 -10.17 -10.42 0.36
N LEU A 217 -9.58 -9.40 -0.24
CA LEU A 217 -9.46 -9.27 -1.69
C LEU A 217 -7.99 -9.08 -2.05
N LEU A 218 -7.37 -10.11 -2.62
CA LEU A 218 -5.94 -10.16 -2.87
C LEU A 218 -5.63 -9.90 -4.35
N HIS A 219 -4.72 -8.97 -4.63
CA HIS A 219 -4.28 -8.62 -5.97
C HIS A 219 -2.81 -9.00 -6.15
N TYR A 220 -2.53 -9.98 -6.98
CA TYR A 220 -1.19 -10.47 -7.29
C TYR A 220 -0.78 -10.13 -8.73
N ALA A 221 0.50 -9.88 -8.93
CA ALA A 221 1.11 -9.72 -10.24
C ALA A 221 1.71 -11.06 -10.70
N GLU A 222 1.42 -11.53 -11.92
CA GLU A 222 1.88 -12.84 -12.40
C GLU A 222 3.41 -12.97 -12.36
N LEU A 223 4.13 -11.91 -12.71
CA LEU A 223 5.59 -11.92 -12.80
C LEU A 223 6.30 -11.72 -11.45
N ASP A 224 5.56 -11.49 -10.37
CA ASP A 224 6.11 -11.31 -9.01
C ASP A 224 6.34 -12.66 -8.32
N LYS A 225 7.37 -13.37 -8.75
CA LYS A 225 7.69 -14.71 -8.21
C LYS A 225 7.89 -14.70 -6.70
N ARG A 226 8.53 -13.66 -6.17
CA ARG A 226 8.87 -13.53 -4.75
C ARG A 226 7.63 -13.49 -3.85
N VAL A 227 6.62 -12.75 -4.24
CA VAL A 227 5.36 -12.66 -3.48
C VAL A 227 4.51 -13.91 -3.75
N ASN A 228 4.45 -14.38 -5.00
CA ASN A 228 3.57 -15.49 -5.39
C ASN A 228 4.02 -16.84 -4.81
N GLU A 229 5.29 -17.00 -4.42
CA GLU A 229 5.81 -18.23 -3.80
C GLU A 229 5.05 -18.63 -2.53
N GLY A 230 4.63 -17.65 -1.72
CA GLY A 230 3.88 -17.89 -0.48
C GLY A 230 2.38 -18.13 -0.68
N TRP A 231 1.83 -17.77 -1.86
CA TRP A 231 0.39 -17.80 -2.09
C TRP A 231 -0.24 -19.19 -1.94
N PRO A 232 0.29 -20.28 -2.51
CA PRO A 232 -0.34 -21.61 -2.42
C PRO A 232 -0.56 -22.07 -0.98
N ALA A 233 0.42 -21.86 -0.11
CA ALA A 233 0.32 -22.23 1.30
C ALA A 233 -0.71 -21.36 2.05
N TYR A 234 -0.74 -20.08 1.75
CA TYR A 234 -1.72 -19.15 2.36
C TYR A 234 -3.14 -19.45 1.88
N GLU A 235 -3.34 -19.69 0.59
CA GLU A 235 -4.63 -20.09 0.02
C GLU A 235 -5.16 -21.36 0.65
N ALA A 236 -4.31 -22.40 0.79
CA ALA A 236 -4.67 -23.65 1.43
C ALA A 236 -5.16 -23.41 2.87
N ALA A 237 -4.45 -22.58 3.65
CA ALA A 237 -4.85 -22.25 5.01
C ALA A 237 -6.17 -21.45 5.07
N LEU A 238 -6.38 -20.52 4.15
CA LEU A 238 -7.65 -19.77 4.07
C LEU A 238 -8.83 -20.70 3.79
N LYS A 239 -8.66 -21.66 2.86
CA LYS A 239 -9.66 -22.70 2.53
C LYS A 239 -9.95 -23.61 3.72
N GLU A 240 -8.90 -24.14 4.34
CA GLU A 240 -8.99 -25.05 5.50
C GLU A 240 -9.79 -24.42 6.65
N HIS A 241 -9.60 -23.12 6.88
CA HIS A 241 -10.27 -22.42 7.97
C HIS A 241 -11.53 -21.64 7.53
N GLY A 242 -12.07 -21.91 6.34
CA GLY A 242 -13.30 -21.33 5.83
C GLY A 242 -13.29 -19.81 5.80
N LYS A 243 -12.13 -19.19 5.45
CA LYS A 243 -12.02 -17.73 5.39
C LYS A 243 -12.62 -17.18 4.11
N GLU A 244 -13.28 -16.02 4.23
CA GLU A 244 -13.83 -15.33 3.08
C GLU A 244 -12.70 -14.61 2.33
N TYR A 245 -12.41 -15.04 1.10
CA TYR A 245 -11.41 -14.38 0.27
C TYR A 245 -11.73 -14.50 -1.22
N THR A 246 -11.22 -13.54 -1.99
CA THR A 246 -11.11 -13.57 -3.44
C THR A 246 -9.70 -13.16 -3.83
N ALA A 247 -9.05 -13.89 -4.72
CA ALA A 247 -7.72 -13.58 -5.21
C ALA A 247 -7.72 -13.44 -6.74
N TYR A 248 -7.00 -12.45 -7.24
CA TYR A 248 -6.79 -12.23 -8.67
C TYR A 248 -5.29 -12.17 -8.94
N ILE A 249 -4.86 -12.91 -9.96
CA ILE A 249 -3.50 -12.85 -10.52
C ILE A 249 -3.63 -12.14 -11.87
N TYR A 250 -2.97 -10.99 -12.03
CA TYR A 250 -3.01 -10.19 -13.25
C TYR A 250 -1.90 -10.62 -14.19
N GLU A 251 -2.30 -11.11 -15.38
CA GLU A 251 -1.37 -11.63 -16.38
C GLU A 251 -0.37 -10.57 -16.85
N LYS A 252 0.88 -10.98 -17.07
CA LYS A 252 1.99 -10.17 -17.62
C LYS A 252 2.32 -8.91 -16.80
N THR A 253 1.79 -8.76 -15.59
CA THR A 253 2.08 -7.62 -14.73
C THR A 253 3.27 -7.88 -13.82
N ASN A 254 3.99 -6.80 -13.51
CA ASN A 254 5.09 -6.80 -12.56
C ASN A 254 4.64 -6.38 -11.16
N HIS A 255 5.48 -6.66 -10.15
CA HIS A 255 5.34 -6.06 -8.83
C HIS A 255 5.18 -4.53 -8.93
N GLY A 256 4.16 -3.96 -8.26
CA GLY A 256 3.89 -2.51 -8.34
C GLY A 256 3.05 -2.08 -9.53
N PHE A 257 2.34 -2.99 -10.22
CA PHE A 257 1.55 -2.69 -11.42
C PHE A 257 0.46 -1.63 -11.22
N HIS A 258 0.02 -1.38 -9.98
CA HIS A 258 -0.97 -0.35 -9.69
C HIS A 258 -0.36 1.05 -9.55
N ASN A 259 0.94 1.16 -9.33
CA ASN A 259 1.61 2.43 -9.10
C ASN A 259 1.84 3.17 -10.42
N ASP A 260 0.94 4.11 -10.74
CA ASP A 260 0.92 4.90 -11.97
C ASP A 260 2.04 5.94 -12.07
N THR A 261 2.85 6.09 -11.04
CA THR A 261 4.02 6.96 -11.06
C THR A 261 5.27 6.29 -11.63
N THR A 262 5.27 4.97 -11.84
CA THR A 262 6.45 4.20 -12.26
C THR A 262 6.22 3.41 -13.55
N PRO A 263 7.26 3.09 -14.33
CA PRO A 263 7.15 2.31 -15.57
C PRO A 263 6.67 0.86 -15.40
N ARG A 264 6.49 0.39 -14.16
CA ARG A 264 5.88 -0.93 -13.88
C ARG A 264 4.35 -0.89 -13.93
N TYR A 265 3.79 0.30 -14.07
CA TYR A 265 2.35 0.49 -14.18
C TYR A 265 1.75 -0.26 -15.36
N ASP A 266 0.71 -1.01 -15.09
CA ASP A 266 -0.16 -1.59 -16.13
C ASP A 266 -1.55 -0.98 -15.98
N GLU A 267 -1.90 -0.10 -16.90
CA GLU A 267 -3.14 0.69 -16.83
C GLU A 267 -4.39 -0.18 -16.78
N ALA A 268 -4.44 -1.23 -17.60
CA ALA A 268 -5.62 -2.10 -17.69
C ALA A 268 -5.81 -2.90 -16.38
N ALA A 269 -4.73 -3.52 -15.91
CA ALA A 269 -4.74 -4.28 -14.67
C ALA A 269 -5.01 -3.38 -13.46
N ALA A 270 -4.39 -2.20 -13.40
CA ALA A 270 -4.56 -1.25 -12.30
C ALA A 270 -6.01 -0.75 -12.22
N LYS A 271 -6.60 -0.33 -13.34
CA LYS A 271 -8.00 0.11 -13.39
C LYS A 271 -8.96 -1.00 -12.95
N LEU A 272 -8.75 -2.22 -13.43
CA LEU A 272 -9.59 -3.36 -13.06
C LEU A 272 -9.44 -3.71 -11.58
N ALA A 273 -8.21 -3.74 -11.05
CA ALA A 273 -7.95 -4.00 -9.64
C ALA A 273 -8.57 -2.92 -8.75
N TRP A 274 -8.47 -1.65 -9.16
CA TRP A 274 -9.06 -0.54 -8.42
C TRP A 274 -10.58 -0.59 -8.40
N GLN A 275 -11.23 -0.86 -9.54
CA GLN A 275 -12.67 -1.06 -9.61
C GLN A 275 -13.13 -2.17 -8.66
N ARG A 276 -12.48 -3.35 -8.70
CA ARG A 276 -12.76 -4.48 -7.80
C ARG A 276 -12.60 -4.09 -6.33
N THR A 277 -11.57 -3.30 -6.02
CA THR A 277 -11.32 -2.79 -4.66
C THR A 277 -12.47 -1.90 -4.17
N LEU A 278 -12.91 -0.95 -4.99
CA LEU A 278 -14.02 -0.06 -4.64
C LEU A 278 -15.34 -0.80 -4.46
N GLU A 279 -15.66 -1.72 -5.37
CA GLU A 279 -16.85 -2.58 -5.29
C GLU A 279 -16.81 -3.43 -4.01
N PHE A 280 -15.66 -4.01 -3.70
CA PHE A 280 -15.46 -4.82 -2.49
C PHE A 280 -15.64 -4.00 -1.21
N PHE A 281 -15.03 -2.83 -1.11
CA PHE A 281 -15.21 -1.95 0.05
C PHE A 281 -16.67 -1.49 0.19
N ARG A 282 -17.33 -1.13 -0.91
CA ARG A 282 -18.75 -0.78 -0.89
C ARG A 282 -19.64 -1.92 -0.39
N ALA A 283 -19.31 -3.16 -0.71
CA ALA A 283 -20.03 -4.33 -0.24
C ALA A 283 -19.78 -4.68 1.23
N LYS A 284 -18.53 -4.50 1.72
CA LYS A 284 -18.11 -4.96 3.04
C LYS A 284 -18.18 -3.90 4.14
N LEU A 285 -18.16 -2.62 3.78
CA LEU A 285 -18.11 -1.52 4.74
C LEU A 285 -19.44 -0.75 4.90
N ARG A 286 -20.51 -1.25 4.27
CA ARG A 286 -21.86 -0.66 4.41
C ARG A 286 -22.50 -0.95 5.77
#